data_8f10e1d4cbe9403f69a0da0a9c973b34
#
_entry.id   8f10e1d4cbe9403f69a0da0a9c973b34
#
_cell.length_a   1.000
_cell.length_b   1.000
_cell.length_c   1.000
_cell.angle_alpha   90.00
_cell.angle_beta   90.00
_cell.angle_gamma   90.00
#
_symmetry.space_group_name_H-M   'P 1'
#
loop_
_entity.id
_entity.type
_entity.pdbx_description
1 polymer ?
#
loop_
_entity_poly.entity_id
_entity_poly.type
_entity_poly.pdbx_seq_one_letter_code
_entity_poly.pdbx_strand_id
1 'polypeptide(L)'
;MIYLFTDSPTKPFLAPGSLGLSLKMLPLDFILFLQIIIFLFITPGTPRIVIISYSMNYGVKNCIWTALGDVTANFIQAALVIFVIGSFFSNNSLFLNTFKWIGIIYICYLAYDIYKSRPKDINSKNISSKSFFSFFKDGFLVAGTSPKAWMFFPFIFPQFIDFSGNYVVQFIILISTYMLLDFISLVGYAILANKLITWLKANPRVINSISACVLIIIAIIIAVTQQY
;
A
#
# COMPACT_ATOMS: atom_id res chain seq x y z
N MET A 1 -48.29 10.33 -53.00
CA MET A 1 -49.07 9.12 -52.64
C MET A 1 -48.12 8.04 -52.17
N ILE A 2 -48.35 7.52 -50.95
CA ILE A 2 -47.73 6.37 -50.31
C ILE A 2 -46.40 6.62 -49.60
N TYR A 3 -46.55 6.81 -48.30
CA TYR A 3 -45.55 6.61 -47.26
C TYR A 3 -45.29 5.12 -47.04
N LEU A 4 -44.05 4.74 -46.89
CA LEU A 4 -43.68 3.46 -46.30
C LEU A 4 -42.81 3.72 -45.07
N PHE A 5 -43.42 3.41 -43.92
CA PHE A 5 -42.76 3.24 -42.61
C PHE A 5 -41.72 2.11 -42.71
N THR A 6 -40.52 2.37 -42.26
CA THR A 6 -39.61 1.34 -41.82
C THR A 6 -39.20 1.63 -40.37
N ASP A 7 -39.78 0.84 -39.48
CA ASP A 7 -39.38 0.72 -38.07
C ASP A 7 -37.92 0.34 -38.01
N SER A 8 -37.12 1.20 -37.35
CA SER A 8 -35.80 0.84 -36.89
C SER A 8 -35.89 0.35 -35.44
N PRO A 9 -35.28 -0.81 -35.11
CA PRO A 9 -35.33 -1.35 -33.75
C PRO A 9 -34.63 -0.41 -32.78
N THR A 10 -35.36 -0.04 -31.73
CA THR A 10 -34.92 0.71 -30.60
C THR A 10 -33.68 0.07 -29.96
N LYS A 11 -32.52 0.67 -30.17
CA LYS A 11 -31.35 0.36 -29.35
C LYS A 11 -31.65 0.77 -27.90
N PRO A 12 -31.35 -0.07 -26.91
CA PRO A 12 -31.55 0.32 -25.53
C PRO A 12 -30.70 1.54 -25.26
N PHE A 13 -31.33 2.61 -24.83
CA PHE A 13 -30.73 3.86 -24.41
C PHE A 13 -29.95 3.61 -23.11
N LEU A 14 -28.69 3.18 -23.24
CA LEU A 14 -27.72 3.28 -22.18
C LEU A 14 -27.32 4.76 -22.13
N ALA A 15 -27.80 5.44 -21.09
CA ALA A 15 -27.48 6.84 -20.83
C ALA A 15 -25.95 7.02 -20.82
N PRO A 16 -25.36 7.88 -21.67
CA PRO A 16 -23.91 8.06 -21.74
C PRO A 16 -23.29 8.66 -20.47
N GLY A 17 -24.11 9.05 -19.48
CA GLY A 17 -23.68 9.59 -18.21
C GLY A 17 -23.27 8.53 -17.16
N SER A 18 -23.79 7.31 -17.23
CA SER A 18 -23.54 6.31 -16.18
C SER A 18 -22.16 5.67 -16.28
N LEU A 19 -21.64 5.46 -17.50
CA LEU A 19 -20.27 4.94 -17.69
C LEU A 19 -19.20 5.98 -17.33
N GLY A 20 -19.44 7.23 -17.68
CA GLY A 20 -18.52 8.33 -17.38
C GLY A 20 -18.44 8.66 -15.88
N LEU A 21 -19.55 8.52 -15.14
CA LEU A 21 -19.55 8.66 -13.67
C LEU A 21 -18.83 7.49 -12.99
N SER A 22 -19.01 6.27 -13.49
CA SER A 22 -18.38 5.07 -12.96
C SER A 22 -16.85 5.11 -13.11
N LEU A 23 -16.34 5.63 -14.23
CA LEU A 23 -14.89 5.76 -14.47
C LEU A 23 -14.23 6.82 -13.59
N LYS A 24 -14.93 7.91 -13.26
CA LYS A 24 -14.43 8.97 -12.35
C LYS A 24 -14.40 8.55 -10.86
N MET A 25 -14.98 7.41 -10.52
CA MET A 25 -14.93 6.86 -9.16
C MET A 25 -13.75 5.90 -8.93
N LEU A 26 -13.13 5.42 -10.00
CA LEU A 26 -11.99 4.51 -9.88
C LEU A 26 -10.69 5.29 -9.68
N PRO A 27 -9.79 4.80 -8.81
CA PRO A 27 -8.45 5.37 -8.68
C PRO A 27 -7.66 5.31 -9.99
N LEU A 28 -6.78 6.28 -10.18
CA LEU A 28 -5.86 6.29 -11.31
C LEU A 28 -4.92 5.07 -11.24
N ASP A 29 -4.64 4.47 -12.38
CA ASP A 29 -3.66 3.37 -12.52
C ASP A 29 -3.73 2.31 -11.41
N PHE A 30 -4.96 1.87 -11.05
CA PHE A 30 -5.19 0.97 -9.91
C PHE A 30 -4.35 -0.33 -9.99
N ILE A 31 -4.09 -0.84 -11.20
CA ILE A 31 -3.23 -2.02 -11.39
C ILE A 31 -1.78 -1.73 -10.97
N LEU A 32 -1.27 -0.55 -11.31
CA LEU A 32 0.06 -0.12 -10.89
C LEU A 32 0.14 0.03 -9.38
N PHE A 33 -0.92 0.58 -8.75
CA PHE A 33 -1.04 0.64 -7.29
C PHE A 33 -0.95 -0.75 -6.65
N LEU A 34 -1.69 -1.74 -7.17
CA LEU A 34 -1.63 -3.11 -6.68
C LEU A 34 -0.22 -3.71 -6.79
N GLN A 35 0.45 -3.49 -7.92
CA GLN A 35 1.82 -3.98 -8.12
C GLN A 35 2.78 -3.38 -7.08
N ILE A 36 2.71 -2.06 -6.87
CA ILE A 36 3.54 -1.37 -5.87
C ILE A 36 3.32 -1.95 -4.47
N ILE A 37 2.06 -2.13 -4.06
CA ILE A 37 1.71 -2.65 -2.73
C ILE A 37 2.20 -4.09 -2.57
N ILE A 38 1.97 -4.95 -3.55
CA ILE A 38 2.41 -6.35 -3.50
C ILE A 38 3.93 -6.41 -3.31
N PHE A 39 4.70 -5.64 -4.09
CA PHE A 39 6.15 -5.60 -3.94
C PHE A 39 6.59 -4.98 -2.61
N LEU A 40 5.88 -3.94 -2.16
CA LEU A 40 6.13 -3.33 -0.86
C LEU A 40 5.97 -4.33 0.29
N PHE A 41 4.98 -5.24 0.17
CA PHE A 41 4.66 -6.22 1.19
C PHE A 41 5.52 -7.49 1.13
N ILE A 42 6.02 -7.86 -0.04
CA ILE A 42 7.00 -8.94 -0.18
C ILE A 42 8.32 -8.57 0.50
N THR A 43 8.67 -7.28 0.53
CA THR A 43 9.88 -6.83 1.21
C THR A 43 9.67 -6.81 2.73
N PRO A 44 10.44 -7.59 3.51
CA PRO A 44 10.27 -7.67 4.95
C PRO A 44 10.73 -6.36 5.63
N GLY A 45 9.78 -5.50 5.97
CA GLY A 45 10.00 -4.31 6.80
C GLY A 45 9.86 -4.62 8.30
N THR A 46 10.02 -3.58 9.13
CA THR A 46 9.96 -3.70 10.60
C THR A 46 8.71 -4.43 11.10
N PRO A 47 7.47 -4.13 10.62
CA PRO A 47 6.28 -4.84 11.08
C PRO A 47 6.32 -6.34 10.77
N ARG A 48 6.80 -6.74 9.58
CA ARG A 48 6.89 -8.14 9.17
C ARG A 48 7.89 -8.91 10.02
N ILE A 49 9.04 -8.29 10.36
CA ILE A 49 10.04 -8.89 11.24
C ILE A 49 9.48 -9.11 12.65
N VAL A 50 8.73 -8.14 13.19
CA VAL A 50 8.07 -8.26 14.49
C VAL A 50 7.02 -9.38 14.48
N ILE A 51 6.20 -9.46 13.44
CA ILE A 51 5.18 -10.52 13.28
C ILE A 51 5.84 -11.92 13.20
N ILE A 52 6.92 -12.08 12.45
CA ILE A 52 7.68 -13.33 12.38
C ILE A 52 8.19 -13.72 13.76
N SER A 53 8.82 -12.79 14.48
CA SER A 53 9.31 -13.03 15.84
C SER A 53 8.19 -13.40 16.82
N TYR A 54 7.05 -12.70 16.73
CA TYR A 54 5.91 -12.98 17.60
C TYR A 54 5.23 -14.31 17.29
N SER A 55 5.13 -14.67 16.00
CA SER A 55 4.59 -15.97 15.61
C SER A 55 5.40 -17.12 16.16
N MET A 56 6.74 -17.00 16.13
CA MET A 56 7.62 -18.02 16.68
C MET A 56 7.55 -18.14 18.21
N ASN A 57 7.34 -17.02 18.92
CA ASN A 57 7.36 -17.00 20.38
C ASN A 57 5.98 -17.17 21.02
N TYR A 58 4.91 -16.68 20.37
CA TYR A 58 3.56 -16.60 20.94
C TYR A 58 2.50 -17.29 20.09
N GLY A 59 2.88 -17.79 18.90
CA GLY A 59 1.98 -18.45 17.95
C GLY A 59 1.18 -17.48 17.07
N VAL A 60 0.68 -18.02 15.96
CA VAL A 60 0.01 -17.25 14.88
C VAL A 60 -1.25 -16.53 15.38
N LYS A 61 -2.02 -17.13 16.29
CA LYS A 61 -3.28 -16.52 16.80
C LYS A 61 -3.04 -15.17 17.46
N ASN A 62 -1.95 -15.00 18.20
CA ASN A 62 -1.62 -13.74 18.85
C ASN A 62 -1.14 -12.67 17.85
N CYS A 63 -0.54 -13.10 16.74
CA CYS A 63 -0.10 -12.19 15.66
C CYS A 63 -1.26 -11.49 14.95
N ILE A 64 -2.48 -12.04 14.97
CA ILE A 64 -3.67 -11.39 14.43
C ILE A 64 -3.89 -10.04 15.12
N TRP A 65 -3.72 -9.95 16.43
CA TRP A 65 -3.86 -8.70 17.17
C TRP A 65 -2.76 -7.69 16.81
N THR A 66 -1.54 -8.16 16.61
CA THR A 66 -0.44 -7.30 16.14
C THR A 66 -0.72 -6.79 14.72
N ALA A 67 -1.23 -7.63 13.82
CA ALA A 67 -1.61 -7.24 12.47
C ALA A 67 -2.76 -6.22 12.47
N LEU A 68 -3.77 -6.39 13.34
CA LEU A 68 -4.85 -5.41 13.50
C LEU A 68 -4.33 -4.06 14.01
N GLY A 69 -3.38 -4.07 14.92
CA GLY A 69 -2.72 -2.84 15.40
C GLY A 69 -1.98 -2.12 14.28
N ASP A 70 -1.22 -2.85 13.48
CA ASP A 70 -0.47 -2.33 12.33
C ASP A 70 -1.41 -1.67 11.29
N VAL A 71 -2.42 -2.41 10.85
CA VAL A 71 -3.40 -1.93 9.87
C VAL A 71 -4.15 -0.70 10.39
N THR A 72 -4.47 -0.64 11.69
CA THR A 72 -5.12 0.53 12.30
C THR A 72 -4.22 1.77 12.28
N ALA A 73 -2.93 1.61 12.58
CA ALA A 73 -1.97 2.71 12.49
C ALA A 73 -1.82 3.23 11.06
N ASN A 74 -1.70 2.30 10.09
CA ASN A 74 -1.61 2.64 8.67
C ASN A 74 -2.86 3.36 8.17
N PHE A 75 -4.06 2.95 8.61
CA PHE A 75 -5.31 3.65 8.30
C PHE A 75 -5.30 5.09 8.79
N ILE A 76 -4.92 5.32 10.05
CA ILE A 76 -4.86 6.66 10.64
C ILE A 76 -3.85 7.53 9.89
N GLN A 77 -2.67 6.99 9.56
CA GLN A 77 -1.67 7.72 8.79
C GLN A 77 -2.18 8.11 7.40
N ALA A 78 -2.80 7.18 6.68
CA ALA A 78 -3.39 7.46 5.36
C ALA A 78 -4.52 8.48 5.43
N ALA A 79 -5.41 8.37 6.43
CA ALA A 79 -6.50 9.31 6.65
C ALA A 79 -5.99 10.72 6.96
N LEU A 80 -5.00 10.84 7.84
CA LEU A 80 -4.36 12.13 8.13
C LEU A 80 -3.79 12.77 6.88
N VAL A 81 -3.10 11.99 6.06
CA VAL A 81 -2.51 12.48 4.81
C VAL A 81 -3.58 13.00 3.86
N ILE A 82 -4.63 12.22 3.58
CA ILE A 82 -5.63 12.63 2.58
C ILE A 82 -6.46 13.83 3.04
N PHE A 83 -6.79 13.91 4.34
CA PHE A 83 -7.54 15.06 4.89
C PHE A 83 -6.71 16.33 4.96
N VAL A 84 -5.43 16.22 5.30
CA VAL A 84 -4.54 17.39 5.37
C VAL A 84 -4.10 17.82 3.98
N ILE A 85 -3.71 16.88 3.12
CA ILE A 85 -3.12 17.16 1.81
C ILE A 85 -4.20 17.34 0.74
N GLY A 86 -5.32 16.61 0.84
CA GLY A 86 -6.38 16.63 -0.19
C GLY A 86 -6.93 18.03 -0.49
N SER A 87 -7.02 18.90 0.51
CA SER A 87 -7.43 20.30 0.33
C SER A 87 -6.40 21.15 -0.44
N PHE A 88 -5.12 20.79 -0.39
CA PHE A 88 -4.05 21.48 -1.11
C PHE A 88 -3.86 20.95 -2.54
N PHE A 89 -4.13 19.64 -2.79
CA PHE A 89 -3.96 19.03 -4.09
C PHE A 89 -5.02 19.43 -5.12
N SER A 90 -6.24 19.75 -4.70
CA SER A 90 -7.37 20.01 -5.61
C SER A 90 -7.19 21.25 -6.50
N ASN A 91 -6.23 22.14 -6.22
CA ASN A 91 -6.12 23.43 -6.88
C ASN A 91 -4.74 23.78 -7.45
N ASN A 92 -3.74 22.90 -7.40
CA ASN A 92 -2.39 23.29 -7.79
C ASN A 92 -1.59 22.17 -8.47
N SER A 93 -1.53 22.19 -9.81
CA SER A 93 -0.77 21.22 -10.62
C SER A 93 0.74 21.24 -10.34
N LEU A 94 1.32 22.38 -9.98
CA LEU A 94 2.72 22.50 -9.60
C LEU A 94 2.99 21.71 -8.31
N PHE A 95 2.06 21.75 -7.38
CA PHE A 95 2.17 21.03 -6.12
C PHE A 95 2.15 19.50 -6.37
N LEU A 96 1.21 19.01 -7.20
CA LEU A 96 1.13 17.60 -7.59
C LEU A 96 2.43 17.13 -8.26
N ASN A 97 2.95 17.90 -9.20
CA ASN A 97 4.19 17.54 -9.87
C ASN A 97 5.40 17.53 -8.92
N THR A 98 5.49 18.49 -8.01
CA THR A 98 6.54 18.52 -6.99
C THR A 98 6.49 17.28 -6.10
N PHE A 99 5.30 16.91 -5.62
CA PHE A 99 5.10 15.71 -4.80
C PHE A 99 5.41 14.42 -5.57
N LYS A 100 5.08 14.34 -6.86
CA LYS A 100 5.48 13.23 -7.72
C LYS A 100 6.99 13.01 -7.69
N TRP A 101 7.78 14.08 -7.95
CA TRP A 101 9.23 13.97 -7.97
C TRP A 101 9.84 13.64 -6.60
N ILE A 102 9.29 14.20 -5.52
CA ILE A 102 9.68 13.82 -4.16
C ILE A 102 9.38 12.33 -3.91
N GLY A 103 8.21 11.84 -4.35
CA GLY A 103 7.83 10.44 -4.26
C GLY A 103 8.79 9.51 -5.01
N ILE A 104 9.18 9.87 -6.23
CA ILE A 104 10.16 9.13 -7.04
C ILE A 104 11.51 9.06 -6.33
N ILE A 105 12.02 10.21 -5.85
CA ILE A 105 13.27 10.27 -5.10
C ILE A 105 13.18 9.37 -3.86
N TYR A 106 12.04 9.40 -3.17
CA TYR A 106 11.83 8.55 -2.00
C TYR A 106 11.80 7.05 -2.35
N ILE A 107 11.14 6.65 -3.43
CA ILE A 107 11.16 5.23 -3.89
C ILE A 107 12.61 4.80 -4.19
N CYS A 108 13.39 5.65 -4.83
CA CYS A 108 14.80 5.38 -5.11
C CYS A 108 15.62 5.28 -3.81
N TYR A 109 15.38 6.17 -2.84
CA TYR A 109 16.00 6.09 -1.51
C TYR A 109 15.63 4.78 -0.80
N LEU A 110 14.35 4.39 -0.82
CA LEU A 110 13.87 3.15 -0.23
C LEU A 110 14.49 1.92 -0.90
N ALA A 111 14.64 1.94 -2.23
CA ALA A 111 15.32 0.89 -2.97
C ALA A 111 16.79 0.75 -2.51
N TYR A 112 17.48 1.87 -2.35
CA TYR A 112 18.85 1.90 -1.86
C TYR A 112 18.95 1.39 -0.40
N ASP A 113 18.06 1.83 0.47
CA ASP A 113 18.04 1.42 1.89
C ASP A 113 17.79 -0.10 2.01
N ILE A 114 16.84 -0.64 1.24
CA ILE A 114 16.57 -2.08 1.18
C ILE A 114 17.79 -2.85 0.65
N TYR A 115 18.41 -2.37 -0.42
CA TYR A 115 19.61 -3.01 -0.98
C TYR A 115 20.75 -3.09 0.03
N LYS A 116 20.95 -2.04 0.82
CA LYS A 116 22.03 -1.93 1.81
C LYS A 116 21.68 -2.59 3.15
N SER A 117 20.40 -2.85 3.44
CA SER A 117 19.97 -3.35 4.73
C SER A 117 20.53 -4.75 5.01
N ARG A 118 20.99 -4.96 6.23
CA ARG A 118 21.42 -6.27 6.73
C ARG A 118 20.24 -6.93 7.46
N PRO A 119 20.14 -8.27 7.45
CA PRO A 119 19.14 -8.95 8.25
C PRO A 119 19.32 -8.57 9.71
N LYS A 120 18.27 -8.06 10.35
CA LYS A 120 18.29 -7.82 11.80
C LYS A 120 18.20 -9.18 12.50
N ASP A 121 19.09 -9.40 13.47
CA ASP A 121 19.02 -10.58 14.33
C ASP A 121 17.70 -10.60 15.09
N ILE A 122 16.92 -11.63 14.85
CA ILE A 122 15.68 -11.87 15.56
C ILE A 122 16.02 -12.65 16.81
N ASN A 123 16.39 -11.93 17.87
CA ASN A 123 16.62 -12.54 19.19
C ASN A 123 15.27 -12.74 19.89
N SER A 124 14.92 -13.98 20.11
CA SER A 124 13.84 -14.38 21.00
C SER A 124 14.22 -14.04 22.45
N LYS A 125 13.74 -12.90 22.96
CA LYS A 125 13.85 -12.56 24.38
C LYS A 125 12.61 -13.03 25.14
N ASN A 126 12.86 -13.65 26.27
CA ASN A 126 11.96 -14.02 27.37
C ASN A 126 10.45 -13.89 27.14
N ILE A 127 9.79 -15.04 27.06
CA ILE A 127 8.35 -15.20 26.87
C ILE A 127 7.65 -14.86 28.20
N SER A 128 7.28 -13.60 28.39
CA SER A 128 6.26 -13.23 29.36
C SER A 128 4.89 -13.31 28.69
N SER A 129 3.86 -13.79 29.40
CA SER A 129 2.50 -13.81 28.88
C SER A 129 2.04 -12.38 28.58
N LYS A 130 1.77 -12.10 27.30
CA LYS A 130 1.25 -10.80 26.86
C LYS A 130 -0.26 -10.86 26.70
N SER A 131 -0.96 -9.76 27.04
CA SER A 131 -2.40 -9.63 26.77
C SER A 131 -2.65 -9.31 25.28
N PHE A 132 -3.86 -9.55 24.79
CA PHE A 132 -4.25 -9.20 23.41
C PHE A 132 -4.03 -7.71 23.10
N PHE A 133 -4.35 -6.85 24.05
CA PHE A 133 -4.14 -5.41 23.92
C PHE A 133 -2.65 -5.04 23.79
N SER A 134 -1.76 -5.77 24.46
CA SER A 134 -0.31 -5.58 24.32
C SER A 134 0.17 -5.89 22.90
N PHE A 135 -0.33 -6.98 22.29
CA PHE A 135 0.00 -7.32 20.91
C PHE A 135 -0.50 -6.27 19.93
N PHE A 136 -1.74 -5.79 20.10
CA PHE A 136 -2.31 -4.72 19.29
C PHE A 136 -1.49 -3.44 19.41
N LYS A 137 -1.17 -3.01 20.64
CA LYS A 137 -0.36 -1.83 20.92
C LYS A 137 1.03 -1.93 20.27
N ASP A 138 1.67 -3.09 20.36
CA ASP A 138 2.99 -3.29 19.76
C ASP A 138 2.94 -3.15 18.23
N GLY A 139 1.95 -3.76 17.56
CA GLY A 139 1.74 -3.61 16.13
C GLY A 139 1.45 -2.17 15.74
N PHE A 140 0.55 -1.51 16.48
CA PHE A 140 0.20 -0.11 16.27
C PHE A 140 1.42 0.83 16.40
N LEU A 141 2.23 0.65 17.43
CA LEU A 141 3.43 1.48 17.63
C LEU A 141 4.49 1.22 16.58
N VAL A 142 4.71 -0.06 16.21
CA VAL A 142 5.70 -0.42 15.19
C VAL A 142 5.35 0.17 13.83
N ALA A 143 4.09 0.08 13.41
CA ALA A 143 3.63 0.70 12.17
C ALA A 143 3.55 2.23 12.29
N GLY A 144 3.00 2.73 13.38
CA GLY A 144 2.84 4.17 13.64
C GLY A 144 4.15 4.95 13.70
N THR A 145 5.24 4.29 14.09
CA THR A 145 6.59 4.88 14.09
C THR A 145 7.42 4.51 12.87
N SER A 146 6.85 3.75 11.92
CA SER A 146 7.57 3.32 10.72
C SER A 146 7.82 4.50 9.77
N PRO A 147 9.08 4.89 9.51
CA PRO A 147 9.38 5.97 8.57
C PRO A 147 8.93 5.62 7.16
N LYS A 148 8.90 4.34 6.81
CA LYS A 148 8.43 3.85 5.50
C LYS A 148 6.96 4.21 5.27
N ALA A 149 6.08 4.02 6.24
CA ALA A 149 4.65 4.34 6.12
C ALA A 149 4.43 5.86 6.09
N TRP A 150 5.11 6.62 6.96
CA TRP A 150 5.03 8.08 6.99
C TRP A 150 5.49 8.78 5.71
N MET A 151 6.27 8.10 4.87
CA MET A 151 6.65 8.63 3.57
C MET A 151 5.83 8.01 2.42
N PHE A 152 5.39 6.75 2.55
CA PHE A 152 4.57 6.10 1.54
C PHE A 152 3.23 6.83 1.35
N PHE A 153 2.51 7.07 2.43
CA PHE A 153 1.18 7.66 2.34
C PHE A 153 1.18 9.08 1.75
N PRO A 154 2.02 10.04 2.17
CA PRO A 154 1.99 11.37 1.58
C PRO A 154 2.57 11.45 0.16
N PHE A 155 3.58 10.65 -0.18
CA PHE A 155 4.27 10.81 -1.46
C PHE A 155 3.80 9.86 -2.56
N ILE A 156 3.31 8.68 -2.21
CA ILE A 156 2.91 7.66 -3.20
C ILE A 156 1.39 7.61 -3.34
N PHE A 157 0.66 7.62 -2.24
CA PHE A 157 -0.77 7.39 -2.22
C PHE A 157 -1.57 8.43 -3.04
N PRO A 158 -1.30 9.76 -2.94
CA PRO A 158 -2.01 10.77 -3.71
C PRO A 158 -1.85 10.65 -5.23
N GLN A 159 -0.80 9.98 -5.70
CA GLN A 159 -0.56 9.80 -7.14
C GLN A 159 -1.60 8.91 -7.83
N PHE A 160 -2.38 8.16 -7.05
CA PHE A 160 -3.43 7.27 -7.52
C PHE A 160 -4.83 7.86 -7.33
N ILE A 161 -4.93 9.12 -6.91
CA ILE A 161 -6.19 9.82 -6.64
C ILE A 161 -6.39 10.93 -7.67
N ASP A 162 -7.50 10.86 -8.40
CA ASP A 162 -7.97 11.98 -9.22
C ASP A 162 -8.74 12.96 -8.34
N PHE A 163 -8.08 14.06 -7.96
CA PHE A 163 -8.68 15.11 -7.13
C PHE A 163 -9.76 15.93 -7.85
N SER A 164 -9.88 15.81 -9.17
CA SER A 164 -10.98 16.41 -9.94
C SER A 164 -12.29 15.61 -9.83
N GLY A 165 -12.19 14.35 -9.42
CA GLY A 165 -13.31 13.43 -9.22
C GLY A 165 -13.74 13.31 -7.76
N ASN A 166 -14.41 12.20 -7.43
CA ASN A 166 -14.76 11.89 -6.04
C ASN A 166 -13.55 11.24 -5.32
N TYR A 167 -12.62 12.07 -4.88
CA TYR A 167 -11.39 11.63 -4.22
C TYR A 167 -11.63 10.84 -2.92
N VAL A 168 -12.77 11.06 -2.23
CA VAL A 168 -13.11 10.32 -1.01
C VAL A 168 -13.42 8.86 -1.31
N VAL A 169 -14.19 8.60 -2.36
CA VAL A 169 -14.50 7.22 -2.80
C VAL A 169 -13.23 6.52 -3.27
N GLN A 170 -12.40 7.19 -4.06
CA GLN A 170 -11.11 6.66 -4.52
C GLN A 170 -10.20 6.34 -3.33
N PHE A 171 -10.12 7.24 -2.34
CA PHE A 171 -9.38 7.00 -1.10
C PHE A 171 -9.88 5.75 -0.37
N ILE A 172 -11.20 5.60 -0.21
CA ILE A 172 -11.78 4.43 0.47
C ILE A 172 -11.42 3.14 -0.27
N ILE A 173 -11.46 3.13 -1.61
CA ILE A 173 -11.06 1.97 -2.41
C ILE A 173 -9.58 1.65 -2.20
N LEU A 174 -8.70 2.63 -2.31
CA LEU A 174 -7.26 2.46 -2.17
C LEU A 174 -6.89 1.98 -0.77
N ILE A 175 -7.41 2.64 0.28
CA ILE A 175 -7.07 2.30 1.66
C ILE A 175 -7.62 0.93 2.08
N SER A 176 -8.84 0.59 1.67
CA SER A 176 -9.43 -0.72 1.93
C SER A 176 -8.61 -1.84 1.27
N THR A 177 -8.20 -1.62 0.03
CA THR A 177 -7.33 -2.56 -0.71
C THR A 177 -5.97 -2.70 -0.02
N TYR A 178 -5.36 -1.58 0.37
CA TYR A 178 -4.10 -1.57 1.11
C TYR A 178 -4.22 -2.36 2.42
N MET A 179 -5.21 -2.03 3.25
CA MET A 179 -5.44 -2.67 4.55
C MET A 179 -5.66 -4.17 4.43
N LEU A 180 -6.46 -4.59 3.45
CA LEU A 180 -6.75 -6.01 3.21
C LEU A 180 -5.47 -6.77 2.82
N LEU A 181 -4.72 -6.24 1.87
CA LEU A 181 -3.48 -6.87 1.40
C LEU A 181 -2.39 -6.85 2.47
N ASP A 182 -2.29 -5.76 3.26
CA ASP A 182 -1.36 -5.66 4.36
C ASP A 182 -1.66 -6.70 5.46
N PHE A 183 -2.93 -6.79 5.86
CA PHE A 183 -3.37 -7.79 6.83
C PHE A 183 -3.10 -9.23 6.36
N ILE A 184 -3.45 -9.55 5.11
CA ILE A 184 -3.20 -10.87 4.51
C ILE A 184 -1.68 -11.16 4.48
N SER A 185 -0.89 -10.17 4.10
CA SER A 185 0.57 -10.27 4.08
C SER A 185 1.13 -10.56 5.47
N LEU A 186 0.73 -9.80 6.50
CA LEU A 186 1.19 -9.98 7.87
C LEU A 186 0.81 -11.35 8.43
N VAL A 187 -0.42 -11.80 8.22
CA VAL A 187 -0.86 -13.15 8.62
C VAL A 187 -0.09 -14.24 7.85
N GLY A 188 0.14 -14.02 6.55
CA GLY A 188 0.97 -14.91 5.73
C GLY A 188 2.39 -15.04 6.27
N TYR A 189 3.03 -13.92 6.65
CA TYR A 189 4.34 -13.94 7.31
C TYR A 189 4.30 -14.67 8.66
N ALA A 190 3.22 -14.53 9.45
CA ALA A 190 3.07 -15.26 10.71
C ALA A 190 2.99 -16.78 10.50
N ILE A 191 2.20 -17.23 9.52
CA ILE A 191 2.04 -18.66 9.20
C ILE A 191 3.34 -19.26 8.68
N LEU A 192 4.04 -18.54 7.83
CA LEU A 192 5.27 -18.99 7.19
C LEU A 192 6.54 -18.68 8.00
N ALA A 193 6.41 -18.17 9.23
CA ALA A 193 7.51 -17.63 10.03
C ALA A 193 8.73 -18.55 10.11
N ASN A 194 8.53 -19.84 10.40
CA ASN A 194 9.63 -20.81 10.53
C ASN A 194 10.40 -21.03 9.21
N LYS A 195 9.69 -21.12 8.08
CA LYS A 195 10.29 -21.29 6.76
C LYS A 195 10.95 -20.01 6.29
N LEU A 196 10.26 -18.89 6.49
CA LEU A 196 10.74 -17.57 6.07
C LEU A 196 12.02 -17.16 6.79
N ILE A 197 12.12 -17.38 8.11
CA ILE A 197 13.32 -16.98 8.85
C ILE A 197 14.55 -17.77 8.39
N THR A 198 14.38 -19.05 8.12
CA THR A 198 15.46 -19.90 7.61
C THR A 198 15.90 -19.44 6.21
N TRP A 199 14.94 -19.18 5.34
CA TRP A 199 15.21 -18.72 3.98
C TRP A 199 15.77 -17.29 3.91
N LEU A 200 15.24 -16.36 4.70
CA LEU A 200 15.73 -14.98 4.82
C LEU A 200 17.17 -14.94 5.34
N LYS A 201 17.52 -15.78 6.31
CA LYS A 201 18.88 -15.89 6.83
C LYS A 201 19.84 -16.48 5.79
N ALA A 202 19.36 -17.42 4.95
CA ALA A 202 20.16 -18.04 3.92
C ALA A 202 20.41 -17.14 2.69
N ASN A 203 19.42 -16.27 2.33
CA ASN A 203 19.43 -15.51 1.08
C ASN A 203 19.17 -13.99 1.25
N PRO A 204 19.79 -13.30 2.22
CA PRO A 204 19.43 -11.92 2.53
C PRO A 204 19.72 -10.95 1.37
N ARG A 205 20.83 -11.14 0.67
CA ARG A 205 21.24 -10.26 -0.45
C ARG A 205 20.35 -10.41 -1.68
N VAL A 206 19.92 -11.62 -1.97
CA VAL A 206 19.09 -11.90 -3.15
C VAL A 206 17.74 -11.20 -3.03
N ILE A 207 17.10 -11.31 -1.85
CA ILE A 207 15.80 -10.70 -1.59
C ILE A 207 15.89 -9.16 -1.68
N ASN A 208 16.89 -8.59 -1.01
CA ASN A 208 17.08 -7.16 -1.00
C ASN A 208 17.37 -6.62 -2.41
N SER A 209 18.18 -7.33 -3.20
CA SER A 209 18.49 -6.93 -4.58
C SER A 209 17.26 -6.97 -5.48
N ILE A 210 16.46 -8.04 -5.41
CA ILE A 210 15.22 -8.15 -6.21
C ILE A 210 14.25 -7.03 -5.82
N SER A 211 14.03 -6.82 -4.52
CA SER A 211 13.12 -5.77 -4.04
C SER A 211 13.57 -4.37 -4.45
N ALA A 212 14.86 -4.08 -4.37
CA ALA A 212 15.42 -2.80 -4.80
C ALA A 212 15.27 -2.60 -6.31
N CYS A 213 15.57 -3.61 -7.14
CA CYS A 213 15.38 -3.53 -8.59
C CYS A 213 13.93 -3.24 -8.97
N VAL A 214 12.98 -3.92 -8.34
CA VAL A 214 11.55 -3.71 -8.61
C VAL A 214 11.12 -2.30 -8.23
N LEU A 215 11.55 -1.77 -7.08
CA LEU A 215 11.22 -0.40 -6.68
C LEU A 215 11.80 0.63 -7.66
N ILE A 216 13.00 0.40 -8.19
CA ILE A 216 13.59 1.27 -9.22
C ILE A 216 12.76 1.24 -10.51
N ILE A 217 12.34 0.04 -10.96
CA ILE A 217 11.46 -0.10 -12.13
C ILE A 217 10.15 0.68 -11.92
N ILE A 218 9.54 0.57 -10.73
CA ILE A 218 8.33 1.30 -10.38
C ILE A 218 8.58 2.82 -10.41
N ALA A 219 9.69 3.30 -9.84
CA ALA A 219 10.05 4.72 -9.87
C ALA A 219 10.16 5.24 -11.31
N ILE A 220 10.75 4.47 -12.21
CA ILE A 220 10.86 4.80 -13.64
C ILE A 220 9.47 4.83 -14.29
N ILE A 221 8.62 3.84 -14.03
CA ILE A 221 7.26 3.81 -14.58
C ILE A 221 6.48 5.05 -14.15
N ILE A 222 6.48 5.41 -12.86
CA ILE A 222 5.81 6.61 -12.36
C ILE A 222 6.38 7.88 -13.01
N ALA A 223 7.70 7.95 -13.20
CA ALA A 223 8.34 9.10 -13.80
C ALA A 223 7.87 9.34 -15.26
N VAL A 224 7.67 8.25 -16.01
CA VAL A 224 7.33 8.31 -17.44
C VAL A 224 5.82 8.42 -17.68
N THR A 225 4.99 7.75 -16.88
CA THR A 225 3.56 7.54 -17.18
C THR A 225 2.67 8.68 -16.66
N GLN A 226 2.97 9.25 -15.52
CA GLN A 226 2.11 10.30 -14.93
C GLN A 226 2.58 11.69 -15.34
N GLN A 227 1.95 12.24 -16.36
CA GLN A 227 2.01 13.67 -16.69
C GLN A 227 0.70 14.32 -16.22
N TYR A 228 0.80 15.26 -15.29
CA TYR A 228 -0.31 16.13 -14.83
C TYR A 228 -0.34 17.44 -15.59
#